data_76f5c09d9b3e58d302289e29a999c637
#
_entry.id   76f5c09d9b3e58d302289e29a999c637
#
_cell.length_a   1.000
_cell.length_b   1.000
_cell.length_c   1.000
_cell.angle_alpha   90.00
_cell.angle_beta   90.00
_cell.angle_gamma   90.00
#
_symmetry.space_group_name_H-M   'P 1'
#
loop_
_entity.id
_entity.type
_entity.pdbx_description
1 polymer ?
#
loop_
_entity_poly.entity_id
_entity_poly.type
_entity_poly.pdbx_seq_one_letter_code
_entity_poly.pdbx_strand_id
1 'polypeptide(L)'
;MVRVIYSKEFEQDVKKVRDKAVKERMIKQVEKILKNPEIGKPLRYNLKGERSVYVSPYRLVYALVDDKIFLLRFRHRDDVYE
;
A
#
# COMPACT_ATOMS: atom_id res chain seq x y z
N MET A 1 4.39 4.65 18.71
CA MET A 1 5.18 4.04 17.64
C MET A 1 4.26 3.31 16.67
N VAL A 2 4.47 3.54 15.39
CA VAL A 2 3.62 2.96 14.36
C VAL A 2 4.04 1.54 14.06
N ARG A 3 3.08 0.65 13.94
CA ARG A 3 3.33 -0.74 13.57
C ARG A 3 2.85 -1.00 12.16
N VAL A 4 3.56 -1.87 11.45
CA VAL A 4 3.20 -2.25 10.10
C VAL A 4 2.79 -3.72 10.10
N ILE A 5 1.64 -3.99 9.52
CA ILE A 5 1.10 -5.34 9.43
C ILE A 5 0.85 -5.64 7.96
N TYR A 6 1.36 -6.78 7.50
CA TYR A 6 1.18 -7.19 6.11
C TYR A 6 0.03 -8.17 6.02
N SER A 7 -0.91 -7.89 5.12
CA SER A 7 -1.94 -8.87 4.85
C SER A 7 -1.38 -9.99 4.01
N LYS A 8 -2.06 -11.13 4.05
CA LYS A 8 -1.70 -12.25 3.21
C LYS A 8 -1.80 -11.88 1.73
N GLU A 9 -2.82 -11.14 1.39
CA GLU A 9 -3.02 -10.70 0.00
C GLU A 9 -1.89 -9.80 -0.44
N PHE A 10 -1.44 -8.91 0.44
CA PHE A 10 -0.33 -8.03 0.10
C PHE A 10 0.93 -8.84 -0.19
N GLU A 11 1.21 -9.82 0.66
CA GLU A 11 2.39 -10.65 0.46
C GLU A 11 2.32 -11.40 -0.86
N GLN A 12 1.14 -11.91 -1.20
CA GLN A 12 0.98 -12.62 -2.46
C GLN A 12 1.13 -11.67 -3.64
N ASP A 13 0.59 -10.47 -3.52
CA ASP A 13 0.74 -9.49 -4.59
C ASP A 13 2.21 -9.17 -4.84
N VAL A 14 2.97 -8.95 -3.78
CA VAL A 14 4.38 -8.59 -3.91
C VAL A 14 5.18 -9.72 -4.53
N LYS A 15 4.84 -10.96 -4.20
CA LYS A 15 5.55 -12.10 -4.77
C LYS A 15 5.40 -12.18 -6.28
N LYS A 16 4.32 -11.66 -6.82
CA LYS A 16 4.09 -11.68 -8.26
C LYS A 16 4.89 -10.63 -9.00
N VAL A 17 5.40 -9.63 -8.29
CA VAL A 17 6.17 -8.57 -8.91
C VAL A 17 7.59 -9.06 -9.10
N ARG A 18 8.08 -9.03 -10.34
CA ARG A 18 9.42 -9.49 -10.64
C ARG A 18 10.42 -8.37 -10.85
N ASP A 19 9.92 -7.16 -11.04
CA ASP A 19 10.77 -6.00 -11.30
C ASP A 19 11.35 -5.49 -10.00
N LYS A 20 12.66 -5.60 -9.86
CA LYS A 20 13.34 -5.14 -8.66
C LYS A 20 13.17 -3.66 -8.42
N ALA A 21 13.18 -2.88 -9.49
CA ALA A 21 13.05 -1.44 -9.35
C ALA A 21 11.69 -1.07 -8.77
N VAL A 22 10.65 -1.80 -9.18
CA VAL A 22 9.33 -1.58 -8.63
C VAL A 22 9.31 -1.91 -7.13
N LYS A 23 9.92 -3.02 -6.76
CA LYS A 23 9.95 -3.40 -5.35
C LYS A 23 10.71 -2.39 -4.51
N GLU A 24 11.81 -1.85 -5.04
CA GLU A 24 12.55 -0.84 -4.30
C GLU A 24 11.75 0.43 -4.12
N ARG A 25 11.03 0.85 -5.16
CA ARG A 25 10.18 2.03 -5.03
C ARG A 25 9.03 1.78 -4.07
N MET A 26 8.50 0.56 -4.04
CA MET A 26 7.47 0.20 -3.08
C MET A 26 8.01 0.35 -1.65
N ILE A 27 9.21 -0.15 -1.39
CA ILE A 27 9.80 -0.04 -0.06
C ILE A 27 9.96 1.41 0.33
N LYS A 28 10.40 2.26 -0.59
CA LYS A 28 10.55 3.68 -0.29
C LYS A 28 9.21 4.32 0.04
N GLN A 29 8.16 3.92 -0.66
CA GLN A 29 6.83 4.45 -0.34
C GLN A 29 6.38 3.99 1.03
N VAL A 30 6.64 2.74 1.38
CA VAL A 30 6.30 2.25 2.72
C VAL A 30 7.03 3.08 3.79
N GLU A 31 8.29 3.40 3.55
CA GLU A 31 9.02 4.23 4.49
C GLU A 31 8.41 5.62 4.64
N LYS A 32 7.96 6.19 3.54
CA LYS A 32 7.29 7.48 3.59
C LYS A 32 5.97 7.41 4.35
N ILE A 33 5.24 6.31 4.15
CA ILE A 33 3.98 6.11 4.86
C ILE A 33 4.24 6.00 6.36
N LEU A 34 5.32 5.33 6.75
CA LEU A 34 5.65 5.21 8.15
C LEU A 34 5.92 6.57 8.79
N LYS A 35 6.53 7.48 8.04
CA LYS A 35 6.81 8.82 8.54
C LYS A 35 5.58 9.70 8.53
N ASN A 36 4.70 9.50 7.55
CA ASN A 36 3.50 10.32 7.42
C ASN A 36 2.38 9.45 6.85
N PRO A 37 1.64 8.77 7.73
CA PRO A 37 0.63 7.83 7.24
C PRO A 37 -0.48 8.45 6.40
N GLU A 38 -0.59 9.75 6.40
CA GLU A 38 -1.66 10.41 5.66
C GLU A 38 -1.25 10.86 4.28
N ILE A 39 -0.05 10.46 3.80
CA ILE A 39 0.37 10.91 2.48
C ILE A 39 -0.43 10.29 1.35
N GLY A 40 -0.98 9.10 1.55
CA GLY A 40 -1.77 8.45 0.52
C GLY A 40 -3.10 9.12 0.33
N LYS A 41 -3.65 9.01 -0.86
CA LYS A 41 -4.97 9.55 -1.12
C LYS A 41 -6.03 8.64 -0.54
N PRO A 42 -7.02 9.19 0.15
CA PRO A 42 -8.14 8.38 0.63
C PRO A 42 -8.84 7.74 -0.56
N LEU A 43 -9.23 6.50 -0.39
CA LEU A 43 -9.99 5.83 -1.43
C LEU A 43 -11.43 6.29 -1.39
N ARG A 44 -12.01 6.43 -2.59
CA ARG A 44 -13.39 6.80 -2.70
C ARG A 44 -14.25 5.71 -2.07
N TYR A 45 -15.31 6.13 -1.41
CA TYR A 45 -16.23 5.20 -0.73
C TYR A 45 -15.59 4.45 0.39
N ASN A 46 -14.47 4.95 0.84
CA ASN A 46 -13.77 4.27 1.89
C ASN A 46 -14.34 4.65 3.25
N LEU A 47 -14.68 3.65 4.03
CA LEU A 47 -15.25 3.87 5.34
C LEU A 47 -14.31 3.51 6.47
N LYS A 48 -13.07 3.09 6.16
CA LYS A 48 -12.18 2.58 7.19
C LYS A 48 -10.77 3.13 7.12
N GLY A 49 -10.63 4.30 6.53
CA GLY A 49 -9.32 4.93 6.50
C GLY A 49 -8.34 4.33 5.51
N GLU A 50 -8.85 3.67 4.49
CA GLU A 50 -7.98 3.13 3.46
C GLU A 50 -7.44 4.25 2.57
N ARG A 51 -6.18 4.13 2.22
CA ARG A 51 -5.50 5.10 1.37
C ARG A 51 -4.65 4.36 0.36
N SER A 52 -4.24 5.06 -0.68
CA SER A 52 -3.36 4.45 -1.65
C SER A 52 -2.27 5.42 -2.07
N VAL A 53 -1.12 4.84 -2.44
CA VAL A 53 -0.05 5.60 -3.08
C VAL A 53 0.32 4.88 -4.36
N TYR A 54 0.80 5.66 -5.31
CA TYR A 54 1.13 5.14 -6.62
C TYR A 54 2.59 4.70 -6.65
N VAL A 55 2.82 3.49 -7.12
CA VAL A 55 4.15 2.98 -7.39
C VAL A 55 4.07 2.43 -8.80
N SER A 56 4.12 3.32 -9.78
CA SER A 56 3.81 3.02 -11.16
C SER A 56 4.48 1.75 -11.64
N PRO A 57 3.79 0.83 -12.31
CA PRO A 57 2.38 0.89 -12.67
C PRO A 57 1.46 0.26 -11.62
N TYR A 58 1.93 0.15 -10.40
CA TYR A 58 1.19 -0.48 -9.31
C TYR A 58 0.61 0.55 -8.37
N ARG A 59 -0.33 0.11 -7.57
CA ARG A 59 -0.90 0.93 -6.52
C ARG A 59 -0.81 0.17 -5.21
N LEU A 60 -0.26 0.83 -4.21
CA LEU A 60 -0.13 0.28 -2.87
C LEU A 60 -1.32 0.78 -2.05
N VAL A 61 -2.13 -0.15 -1.58
CA VAL A 61 -3.30 0.18 -0.76
C VAL A 61 -3.00 -0.18 0.68
N TYR A 62 -3.25 0.75 1.57
CA TYR A 62 -3.02 0.53 2.98
C TYR A 62 -4.13 1.19 3.78
N ALA A 63 -4.22 0.82 5.05
CA ALA A 63 -5.18 1.42 5.97
C ALA A 63 -4.45 1.85 7.22
N LEU A 64 -4.85 3.00 7.74
CA LEU A 64 -4.33 3.48 9.01
C LEU A 64 -5.44 3.33 10.04
N VAL A 65 -5.19 2.50 11.05
CA VAL A 65 -6.15 2.26 12.12
C VAL A 65 -5.40 2.41 13.43
N ASP A 66 -5.76 3.44 14.19
CA ASP A 66 -5.06 3.78 15.42
C ASP A 66 -3.58 4.03 15.09
N ASP A 67 -2.68 3.29 15.70
CA ASP A 67 -1.25 3.45 15.42
C ASP A 67 -0.71 2.33 14.52
N LYS A 68 -1.61 1.66 13.79
CA LYS A 68 -1.20 0.54 12.95
C LYS A 68 -1.44 0.86 11.49
N ILE A 69 -0.49 0.45 10.67
CA ILE A 69 -0.61 0.56 9.24
C ILE A 69 -0.71 -0.85 8.68
N PHE A 70 -1.83 -1.10 8.01
CA PHE A 70 -2.07 -2.39 7.37
C PHE A 70 -1.78 -2.25 5.90
N LEU A 71 -0.80 -3.01 5.40
CA LEU A 71 -0.53 -3.05 3.97
C LEU A 71 -1.47 -4.10 3.38
N LEU A 72 -2.40 -3.65 2.57
CA LEU A 72 -3.52 -4.48 2.15
C LEU A 72 -3.35 -5.11 0.79
N ARG A 73 -2.96 -4.32 -0.21
CA ARG A 73 -2.81 -4.82 -1.57
C ARG A 73 -1.69 -4.08 -2.28
N PHE A 74 -1.08 -4.75 -3.25
CA PHE A 74 -0.12 -4.12 -4.15
C PHE A 74 -0.43 -4.63 -5.54
N ARG A 75 -1.26 -3.88 -6.29
CA ARG A 75 -1.82 -4.37 -7.52
C ARG A 75 -1.50 -3.46 -8.68
N HIS A 76 -1.36 -4.08 -9.84
CA HIS A 76 -1.24 -3.32 -11.07
C HIS A 76 -2.48 -2.46 -11.22
N ARG A 77 -2.30 -1.25 -11.72
CA ARG A 77 -3.42 -0.30 -11.81
C ARG A 77 -4.59 -0.86 -12.59
N ASP A 78 -4.32 -1.76 -13.55
CA ASP A 78 -5.40 -2.33 -14.35
C ASP A 78 -6.20 -3.35 -13.57
N ASP A 79 -5.72 -3.79 -12.42
CA ASP A 79 -6.38 -4.80 -11.62
C ASP A 79 -7.09 -4.23 -10.40
N VAL A 80 -7.05 -2.92 -10.21
CA VAL A 80 -7.53 -2.30 -8.98
C VAL A 80 -9.02 -2.01 -9.02
N TYR A 81 -9.57 -1.95 -10.17
CA TYR A 81 -10.95 -1.54 -10.28
C TYR A 81 -11.91 -2.63 -10.05
N GLU A 82 -12.91 -2.24 -9.44
CA GLU A 82 -13.90 -3.21 -9.21
C GLU A 82 -15.18 -2.64 -9.29
#